data_2b9a125ea1666c9aa43a70720f012f9b
#
_entry.id   2b9a125ea1666c9aa43a70720f012f9b
#
_cell.length_a   1.000
_cell.length_b   1.000
_cell.length_c   1.000
_cell.angle_alpha   90.00
_cell.angle_beta   90.00
_cell.angle_gamma   90.00
#
_symmetry.space_group_name_H-M   'P 1'
#
loop_
_entity.id
_entity.type
_entity.pdbx_description
1 polymer ?
#
loop_
_entity_poly.entity_id
_entity_poly.type
_entity_poly.pdbx_seq_one_letter_code
_entity_poly.pdbx_strand_id
1 'polypeptide(L)'
;MKVHYLEIVSHDVDAVCNAYEAAHGVEFSAPDELLGGARTCRLPDGTTVGVRGPLRETEDPVVRPYWLVNDIESAVSRIEAQGAKIAMHPMEIPGKGKFAIYIIGSNDHGLWQL
;
A
#
# COMPACT_ATOMS: atom_id res chain seq x y z
N MET A 1 -1.61 -16.33 2.30
CA MET A 1 -1.96 -14.91 2.42
C MET A 1 -0.69 -14.12 2.70
N LYS A 2 -0.42 -13.11 1.90
CA LYS A 2 0.84 -12.38 1.96
C LYS A 2 0.61 -10.88 1.74
N VAL A 3 1.29 -10.02 2.51
CA VAL A 3 1.36 -8.59 2.23
C VAL A 3 2.36 -8.38 1.10
N HIS A 4 1.88 -7.89 -0.03
CA HIS A 4 2.74 -7.56 -1.17
C HIS A 4 3.34 -6.17 -1.03
N TYR A 5 2.54 -5.22 -0.57
CA TYR A 5 2.95 -3.83 -0.41
C TYR A 5 2.40 -3.28 0.90
N LEU A 6 3.26 -2.70 1.71
CA LEU A 6 2.86 -2.00 2.93
C LEU A 6 3.03 -0.51 2.69
N GLU A 7 1.92 0.20 2.62
CA GLU A 7 1.91 1.64 2.38
C GLU A 7 1.85 2.41 3.69
N ILE A 8 2.76 3.36 3.84
CA ILE A 8 2.76 4.28 4.96
C ILE A 8 2.59 5.69 4.41
N VAL A 9 1.51 6.36 4.77
CA VAL A 9 1.25 7.75 4.44
C VAL A 9 1.61 8.60 5.65
N SER A 10 2.52 9.55 5.46
CA SER A 10 3.01 10.41 6.56
C SER A 10 3.31 11.80 6.04
N HIS A 11 3.11 12.80 6.91
CA HIS A 11 3.53 14.17 6.61
C HIS A 11 5.04 14.36 6.72
N ASP A 12 5.75 13.36 7.24
CA ASP A 12 7.21 13.43 7.43
C ASP A 12 7.87 12.16 6.89
N VAL A 13 7.90 12.06 5.56
CA VAL A 13 8.38 10.87 4.84
C VAL A 13 9.83 10.54 5.20
N ASP A 14 10.71 11.56 5.18
CA ASP A 14 12.13 11.32 5.42
C ASP A 14 12.41 10.86 6.85
N ALA A 15 11.70 11.41 7.83
CA ALA A 15 11.84 10.96 9.21
C ALA A 15 11.41 9.51 9.39
N VAL A 16 10.31 9.10 8.75
CA VAL A 16 9.84 7.70 8.79
C VAL A 16 10.87 6.78 8.14
N CYS A 17 11.36 7.14 6.95
CA CYS A 17 12.38 6.35 6.27
C CYS A 17 13.66 6.23 7.11
N ASN A 18 14.13 7.33 7.68
CA ASN A 18 15.33 7.33 8.51
C ASN A 18 15.17 6.43 9.75
N ALA A 19 13.99 6.47 10.39
CA ALA A 19 13.70 5.63 11.54
C ALA A 19 13.70 4.15 11.17
N TYR A 20 13.10 3.79 10.05
CA TYR A 20 13.09 2.40 9.58
C TYR A 20 14.48 1.93 9.18
N GLU A 21 15.26 2.77 8.51
CA GLU A 21 16.65 2.44 8.16
C GLU A 21 17.49 2.17 9.41
N ALA A 22 17.35 3.01 10.41
CA ALA A 22 18.09 2.84 11.67
C ALA A 22 17.65 1.60 12.46
N ALA A 23 16.33 1.35 12.53
CA ALA A 23 15.79 0.27 13.33
C ALA A 23 15.92 -1.10 12.67
N HIS A 24 15.84 -1.17 11.33
CA HIS A 24 15.71 -2.43 10.61
C HIS A 24 16.84 -2.70 9.62
N GLY A 25 17.78 -1.79 9.44
CA GLY A 25 18.90 -1.97 8.52
C GLY A 25 18.51 -2.03 7.06
N VAL A 26 17.38 -1.41 6.71
CA VAL A 26 16.91 -1.31 5.31
C VAL A 26 17.35 0.01 4.68
N GLU A 27 17.24 0.11 3.37
CA GLU A 27 17.58 1.33 2.63
C GLU A 27 16.44 1.68 1.69
N PHE A 28 15.93 2.90 1.84
CA PHE A 28 14.82 3.38 1.01
C PHE A 28 15.33 4.06 -0.25
N SER A 29 14.62 3.84 -1.35
CA SER A 29 14.89 4.44 -2.66
C SER A 29 14.53 5.94 -2.69
N ALA A 30 14.87 6.58 -3.80
CA ALA A 30 14.26 7.85 -4.18
C ALA A 30 12.75 7.67 -4.45
N PRO A 31 11.96 8.76 -4.45
CA PRO A 31 10.53 8.67 -4.73
C PRO A 31 10.22 7.99 -6.07
N ASP A 32 9.22 7.12 -6.06
CA ASP A 32 8.70 6.43 -7.25
C ASP A 32 7.34 7.03 -7.63
N GLU A 33 7.28 7.72 -8.76
CA GLU A 33 6.07 8.41 -9.21
C GLU A 33 4.92 7.45 -9.50
N LEU A 34 5.21 6.21 -9.91
CA LEU A 34 4.17 5.20 -10.15
C LEU A 34 3.49 4.75 -8.86
N LEU A 35 4.10 4.99 -7.73
CA LEU A 35 3.57 4.64 -6.40
C LEU A 35 3.21 5.90 -5.60
N GLY A 36 2.78 6.96 -6.27
CA GLY A 36 2.39 8.19 -5.60
C GLY A 36 3.53 8.97 -4.96
N GLY A 37 4.75 8.80 -5.47
CA GLY A 37 5.95 9.43 -4.93
C GLY A 37 6.54 8.69 -3.74
N ALA A 38 6.14 7.44 -3.50
CA ALA A 38 6.66 6.68 -2.37
C ALA A 38 8.14 6.37 -2.51
N ARG A 39 8.87 6.53 -1.41
CA ARG A 39 10.19 5.95 -1.24
C ARG A 39 10.01 4.51 -0.78
N THR A 40 10.70 3.58 -1.38
CA THR A 40 10.45 2.14 -1.15
C THR A 40 11.68 1.39 -0.70
N CYS A 41 11.45 0.32 0.05
CA CYS A 41 12.46 -0.71 0.30
C CYS A 41 11.82 -2.08 0.14
N ARG A 42 12.61 -3.06 -0.29
CA ARG A 42 12.16 -4.44 -0.43
C ARG A 42 12.71 -5.28 0.71
N LEU A 43 11.82 -5.97 1.41
CA LEU A 43 12.20 -6.86 2.50
C LEU A 43 12.63 -8.23 1.96
N PRO A 44 13.39 -9.02 2.75
CA PRO A 44 13.85 -10.34 2.31
C PRO A 44 12.72 -11.30 1.93
N ASP A 45 11.54 -11.16 2.54
CA ASP A 45 10.36 -11.99 2.23
C ASP A 45 9.62 -11.57 0.95
N GLY A 46 10.12 -10.52 0.27
CA GLY A 46 9.52 -10.01 -0.95
C GLY A 46 8.47 -8.91 -0.77
N THR A 47 8.11 -8.57 0.47
CA THR A 47 7.24 -7.43 0.75
C THR A 47 7.95 -6.13 0.40
N THR A 48 7.25 -5.22 -0.27
CA THR A 48 7.75 -3.86 -0.48
C THR A 48 7.09 -2.94 0.54
N VAL A 49 7.89 -2.11 1.20
CA VAL A 49 7.40 -1.03 2.06
C VAL A 49 7.55 0.27 1.32
N GLY A 50 6.47 1.05 1.23
CA GLY A 50 6.51 2.37 0.58
C GLY A 50 6.04 3.45 1.53
N VAL A 51 6.80 4.53 1.61
CA VAL A 51 6.48 5.68 2.46
C VAL A 51 6.30 6.89 1.56
N ARG A 52 5.11 7.50 1.62
CA ARG A 52 4.79 8.69 0.82
C ARG A 52 4.06 9.75 1.64
N GLY A 53 4.09 10.98 1.13
CA GLY A 53 3.25 12.04 1.66
C GLY A 53 1.81 11.93 1.17
N PRO A 54 0.88 12.65 1.82
CA PRO A 54 -0.50 12.74 1.35
C PRO A 54 -0.57 13.28 -0.08
N LEU A 55 -1.46 12.68 -0.88
CA LEU A 55 -1.70 13.11 -2.26
C LEU A 55 -2.70 14.27 -2.35
N ARG A 56 -3.41 14.53 -1.25
CA ARG A 56 -4.34 15.64 -1.09
C ARG A 56 -4.41 16.05 0.38
N GLU A 57 -4.85 17.27 0.66
CA GLU A 57 -4.89 17.79 2.04
C GLU A 57 -5.78 16.97 2.98
N THR A 58 -6.82 16.33 2.42
CA THR A 58 -7.76 15.54 3.21
C THR A 58 -7.31 14.12 3.46
N GLU A 59 -6.16 13.71 2.92
CA GLU A 59 -5.65 12.36 3.15
C GLU A 59 -4.94 12.28 4.49
N ASP A 60 -5.48 11.47 5.40
CA ASP A 60 -4.91 11.27 6.72
C ASP A 60 -3.74 10.28 6.67
N PRO A 61 -2.80 10.38 7.61
CA PRO A 61 -1.78 9.36 7.81
C PRO A 61 -2.42 7.99 8.02
N VAL A 62 -1.83 6.97 7.40
CA VAL A 62 -2.35 5.60 7.48
C VAL A 62 -1.21 4.62 7.26
N VAL A 63 -1.32 3.44 7.84
CA VAL A 63 -0.52 2.27 7.49
C VAL A 63 -1.47 1.27 6.88
N ARG A 64 -1.32 1.01 5.59
CA ARG A 64 -2.27 0.20 4.82
C ARG A 64 -1.55 -0.99 4.20
N PRO A 65 -1.91 -2.24 4.59
CA PRO A 65 -1.38 -3.41 3.91
C PRO A 65 -2.15 -3.66 2.62
N TYR A 66 -1.44 -4.05 1.57
CA TYR A 66 -2.02 -4.54 0.32
C TYR A 66 -1.74 -6.03 0.24
N TRP A 67 -2.80 -6.84 0.36
CA TRP A 67 -2.71 -8.29 0.34
C TRP A 67 -2.62 -8.80 -1.10
N LEU A 68 -1.66 -9.68 -1.35
CA LEU A 68 -1.50 -10.28 -2.67
C LEU A 68 -2.60 -11.29 -2.94
N VAL A 69 -3.27 -11.14 -4.08
CA VAL A 69 -4.32 -12.04 -4.54
C VAL A 69 -4.06 -12.44 -5.99
N ASN A 70 -4.63 -13.57 -6.40
CA ASN A 70 -4.50 -14.05 -7.76
C ASN A 70 -5.51 -13.40 -8.72
N ASP A 71 -6.70 -13.09 -8.22
CA ASP A 71 -7.80 -12.50 -9.00
C ASP A 71 -8.44 -11.38 -8.18
N ILE A 72 -8.03 -10.15 -8.45
CA ILE A 72 -8.45 -8.99 -7.66
C ILE A 72 -9.94 -8.67 -7.86
N GLU A 73 -10.48 -8.88 -9.05
CA GLU A 73 -11.91 -8.65 -9.30
C GLU A 73 -12.77 -9.58 -8.44
N SER A 74 -12.40 -10.86 -8.40
CA SER A 74 -13.07 -11.85 -7.59
C SER A 74 -12.92 -11.55 -6.10
N ALA A 75 -11.72 -11.15 -5.67
CA ALA A 75 -11.47 -10.80 -4.27
C ALA A 75 -12.29 -9.59 -3.83
N VAL A 76 -12.40 -8.56 -4.67
CA VAL A 76 -13.23 -7.39 -4.40
C VAL A 76 -14.69 -7.78 -4.23
N SER A 77 -15.22 -8.61 -5.14
CA SER A 77 -16.60 -9.09 -5.06
C SER A 77 -16.88 -9.85 -3.77
N ARG A 78 -15.95 -10.72 -3.36
CA ARG A 78 -16.11 -11.50 -2.13
C ARG A 78 -16.07 -10.65 -0.88
N ILE A 79 -15.18 -9.67 -0.82
CA ILE A 79 -15.08 -8.82 0.37
C ILE A 79 -16.27 -7.85 0.46
N GLU A 80 -16.74 -7.36 -0.67
CA GLU A 80 -17.94 -6.51 -0.72
C GLU A 80 -19.18 -7.28 -0.22
N ALA A 81 -19.28 -8.55 -0.59
CA ALA A 81 -20.37 -9.41 -0.13
C ALA A 81 -20.35 -9.62 1.40
N GLN A 82 -19.22 -9.44 2.04
CA GLN A 82 -19.07 -9.51 3.50
C GLN A 82 -19.31 -8.16 4.20
N GLY A 83 -19.71 -7.15 3.46
CA GLY A 83 -20.05 -5.84 4.02
C GLY A 83 -18.94 -4.79 3.95
N ALA A 84 -17.82 -5.08 3.30
CA ALA A 84 -16.79 -4.07 3.10
C ALA A 84 -17.26 -3.00 2.12
N LYS A 85 -16.80 -1.76 2.36
CA LYS A 85 -17.01 -0.66 1.43
C LYS A 85 -15.80 -0.58 0.50
N ILE A 86 -16.03 -0.61 -0.80
CA ILE A 86 -14.95 -0.46 -1.77
C ILE A 86 -14.68 1.02 -1.96
N ALA A 87 -13.53 1.46 -1.46
CA ALA A 87 -13.11 2.85 -1.58
C ALA A 87 -12.44 3.12 -2.94
N MET A 88 -11.75 2.13 -3.50
CA MET A 88 -11.17 2.22 -4.83
C MET A 88 -11.26 0.86 -5.50
N HIS A 89 -11.98 0.81 -6.63
CA HIS A 89 -12.09 -0.39 -7.46
C HIS A 89 -10.76 -0.67 -8.15
N PRO A 90 -10.51 -1.91 -8.62
CA PRO A 90 -9.23 -2.28 -9.20
C PRO A 90 -8.75 -1.31 -10.27
N MET A 91 -7.50 -0.88 -10.12
CA MET A 91 -6.84 0.08 -10.98
C MET A 91 -5.44 -0.41 -11.30
N GLU A 92 -5.05 -0.31 -12.57
CA GLU A 92 -3.73 -0.72 -13.01
C GLU A 92 -2.66 0.32 -12.65
N ILE A 93 -1.51 -0.18 -12.20
CA ILE A 93 -0.27 0.59 -12.13
C ILE A 93 0.67 -0.03 -13.16
N PRO A 94 1.04 0.69 -14.24
CA PRO A 94 1.86 0.13 -15.32
C PRO A 94 3.14 -0.54 -14.79
N GLY A 95 3.36 -1.79 -15.19
CA GLY A 95 4.54 -2.55 -14.80
C GLY A 95 4.53 -3.08 -13.37
N LYS A 96 3.49 -2.82 -12.59
CA LYS A 96 3.44 -3.20 -11.17
C LYS A 96 2.25 -4.07 -10.80
N GLY A 97 1.20 -4.07 -11.60
CA GLY A 97 -0.01 -4.85 -11.36
C GLY A 97 -1.25 -3.99 -11.15
N LYS A 98 -2.21 -4.53 -10.42
CA LYS A 98 -3.46 -3.84 -10.10
C LYS A 98 -3.64 -3.76 -8.59
N PHE A 99 -4.28 -2.70 -8.12
CA PHE A 99 -4.58 -2.55 -6.70
C PHE A 99 -6.02 -2.10 -6.50
N ALA A 100 -6.55 -2.37 -5.31
CA ALA A 100 -7.85 -1.90 -4.88
C ALA A 100 -7.79 -1.55 -3.39
N ILE A 101 -8.71 -0.71 -2.92
CA ILE A 101 -8.78 -0.31 -1.52
C ILE A 101 -10.20 -0.55 -1.02
N TYR A 102 -10.32 -1.16 0.15
CA TYR A 102 -11.61 -1.36 0.81
C TYR A 102 -11.51 -1.01 2.29
N ILE A 103 -12.67 -0.75 2.88
CA ILE A 103 -12.80 -0.40 4.29
C ILE A 103 -13.68 -1.45 4.95
N ILE A 104 -13.17 -2.07 6.00
CA ILE A 104 -13.94 -2.97 6.84
C ILE A 104 -13.52 -2.78 8.29
N GLY A 105 -14.48 -2.82 9.22
CA GLY A 105 -14.19 -2.57 10.63
C GLY A 105 -13.55 -1.20 10.87
N SER A 106 -13.91 -0.20 10.05
CA SER A 106 -13.35 1.16 10.09
C SER A 106 -11.86 1.25 9.76
N ASN A 107 -11.30 0.20 9.18
CA ASN A 107 -9.89 0.17 8.79
C ASN A 107 -9.73 0.07 7.28
N ASP A 108 -8.71 0.75 6.77
CA ASP A 108 -8.32 0.68 5.37
C ASP A 108 -7.48 -0.56 5.11
N HIS A 109 -7.81 -1.25 4.04
CA HIS A 109 -7.07 -2.41 3.55
C HIS A 109 -6.90 -2.31 2.05
N GLY A 110 -5.83 -2.92 1.54
CA GLY A 110 -5.59 -2.99 0.11
C GLY A 110 -5.56 -4.43 -0.39
N LEU A 111 -5.75 -4.55 -1.69
CA LEU A 111 -5.53 -5.78 -2.46
C LEU A 111 -4.57 -5.46 -3.59
N TRP A 112 -3.76 -6.43 -3.95
CA TRP A 112 -2.81 -6.28 -5.06
C TRP A 112 -2.76 -7.56 -5.88
N GLN A 113 -2.78 -7.40 -7.22
CA GLN A 113 -2.61 -8.48 -8.17
C GLN A 113 -1.45 -8.14 -9.09
N LEU A 114 -0.51 -9.06 -9.22
CA LEU A 114 0.59 -8.93 -10.18
C LEU A 114 0.17 -9.23 -11.61
#